data_f079810d1baf3f490e6956bdb811a534
#
_entry.id   f079810d1baf3f490e6956bdb811a534
#
_cell.length_a   1.000
_cell.length_b   1.000
_cell.length_c   1.000
_cell.angle_alpha   90.00
_cell.angle_beta   90.00
_cell.angle_gamma   90.00
#
_symmetry.space_group_name_H-M   'P 1'
#
loop_
_entity.id
_entity.type
_entity.pdbx_description
1 polymer ?
#
loop_
_entity_poly.entity_id
_entity_poly.type
_entity_poly.pdbx_seq_one_letter_code
_entity_poly.pdbx_strand_id
1 'polypeptide(L)'
;GLKEEGFEEGKNLTIKVKNADADTSMANQIASNFVSDKVDLICAIATPSAQAAYNAAMDQDIPVIYTAVTDPVEAQLADANQKPTGEVTGTSDKLPIEEQLAMIRDVLPDAKTIGILYTTSEANSVSSIEEYEKLAEKYGFKIKKSGVTNTSEIQLAAADLLDGVDCLTNLTDNIRGTARPNGTTADSAWNGK
;
A
#
# COMPACT_ATOMS: atom_id res chain seq x y z
N GLY A 1 23.31 4.41 -7.13
CA GLY A 1 22.81 3.88 -5.86
C GLY A 1 23.95 3.60 -4.89
N LEU A 2 23.77 2.67 -3.94
CA LEU A 2 24.72 2.42 -2.84
C LEU A 2 26.17 2.25 -3.30
N LYS A 3 26.39 1.60 -4.44
CA LYS A 3 27.74 1.42 -5.00
C LYS A 3 28.40 2.74 -5.41
N GLU A 4 27.67 3.71 -5.90
CA GLU A 4 28.17 5.05 -6.26
C GLU A 4 28.62 5.82 -5.01
N GLU A 5 27.99 5.51 -3.87
CA GLU A 5 28.33 6.07 -2.55
C GLU A 5 29.40 5.22 -1.81
N GLY A 6 30.00 4.26 -2.48
CA GLY A 6 31.11 3.46 -1.94
C GLY A 6 30.69 2.23 -1.13
N PHE A 7 29.41 1.86 -1.10
CA PHE A 7 28.92 0.66 -0.42
C PHE A 7 28.82 -0.49 -1.42
N GLU A 8 29.56 -1.57 -1.16
CA GLU A 8 29.56 -2.77 -2.00
C GLU A 8 29.21 -4.01 -1.16
N GLU A 9 28.18 -4.75 -1.59
CA GLU A 9 27.79 -6.00 -0.94
C GLU A 9 28.94 -7.01 -0.97
N GLY A 10 29.19 -7.66 0.16
CA GLY A 10 30.27 -8.60 0.35
C GLY A 10 31.66 -7.99 0.64
N LYS A 11 31.77 -6.64 0.61
CA LYS A 11 33.00 -5.92 0.99
C LYS A 11 32.82 -5.14 2.30
N ASN A 12 31.98 -4.13 2.28
CA ASN A 12 31.69 -3.24 3.40
C ASN A 12 30.17 -3.07 3.66
N LEU A 13 29.35 -3.90 3.02
CA LEU A 13 27.91 -3.93 3.16
C LEU A 13 27.42 -5.36 3.19
N THR A 14 26.51 -5.68 4.11
CA THR A 14 25.74 -6.92 4.14
C THR A 14 24.26 -6.58 4.00
N ILE A 15 23.59 -7.13 3.01
CA ILE A 15 22.15 -6.92 2.78
C ILE A 15 21.39 -8.18 3.17
N LYS A 16 20.42 -8.04 4.08
CA LYS A 16 19.47 -9.10 4.45
C LYS A 16 18.11 -8.75 3.88
N VAL A 17 17.62 -9.51 2.89
CA VAL A 17 16.31 -9.29 2.28
C VAL A 17 15.33 -10.32 2.82
N LYS A 18 14.16 -9.85 3.26
CA LYS A 18 13.04 -10.67 3.72
C LYS A 18 11.74 -10.15 3.11
N ASN A 19 10.82 -11.06 2.81
CA ASN A 19 9.49 -10.74 2.30
C ASN A 19 8.45 -11.29 3.27
N ALA A 20 7.48 -10.46 3.62
CA ALA A 20 6.38 -10.82 4.51
C ALA A 20 5.15 -11.36 3.76
N ASP A 21 5.16 -11.37 2.42
CA ASP A 21 4.07 -11.85 1.55
C ASP A 21 2.69 -11.29 1.93
N ALA A 22 2.65 -9.99 2.26
CA ALA A 22 1.48 -9.26 2.73
C ALA A 22 0.86 -9.80 4.06
N ASP A 23 1.63 -10.58 4.83
CA ASP A 23 1.23 -11.05 6.16
C ASP A 23 1.80 -10.13 7.24
N THR A 24 0.91 -9.45 7.98
CA THR A 24 1.29 -8.49 9.03
C THR A 24 2.03 -9.17 10.20
N SER A 25 1.67 -10.40 10.55
CA SER A 25 2.34 -11.14 11.61
C SER A 25 3.78 -11.48 11.20
N MET A 26 3.97 -11.93 9.97
CA MET A 26 5.28 -12.18 9.39
C MET A 26 6.12 -10.90 9.31
N ALA A 27 5.52 -9.77 8.91
CA ALA A 27 6.22 -8.47 8.88
C ALA A 27 6.76 -8.08 10.26
N ASN A 28 5.93 -8.22 11.31
CA ASN A 28 6.34 -7.96 12.69
C ASN A 28 7.47 -8.89 13.15
N GLN A 29 7.40 -10.17 12.81
CA GLN A 29 8.44 -11.14 13.16
C GLN A 29 9.76 -10.84 12.44
N ILE A 30 9.72 -10.49 11.14
CA ILE A 30 10.91 -10.09 10.37
C ILE A 30 11.54 -8.85 10.98
N ALA A 31 10.75 -7.83 11.32
CA ALA A 31 11.24 -6.60 11.94
C ALA A 31 11.92 -6.89 13.29
N SER A 32 11.29 -7.71 14.15
CA SER A 32 11.87 -8.14 15.43
C SER A 32 13.17 -8.92 15.27
N ASN A 33 13.27 -9.74 14.23
CA ASN A 33 14.50 -10.47 13.91
C ASN A 33 15.62 -9.52 13.49
N PHE A 34 15.34 -8.50 12.66
CA PHE A 34 16.33 -7.50 12.28
C PHE A 34 16.85 -6.72 13.48
N VAL A 35 15.97 -6.34 14.41
CA VAL A 35 16.37 -5.70 15.68
C VAL A 35 17.25 -6.63 16.52
N SER A 36 16.87 -7.91 16.66
CA SER A 36 17.65 -8.93 17.39
C SER A 36 19.02 -9.18 16.76
N ASP A 37 19.10 -9.10 15.44
CA ASP A 37 20.34 -9.23 14.67
C ASP A 37 21.20 -7.96 14.73
N LYS A 38 20.70 -6.89 15.37
CA LYS A 38 21.38 -5.59 15.51
C LYS A 38 21.87 -5.04 14.18
N VAL A 39 20.96 -4.99 13.19
CA VAL A 39 21.27 -4.34 11.89
C VAL A 39 21.48 -2.85 12.09
N ASP A 40 22.33 -2.23 11.28
CA ASP A 40 22.64 -0.79 11.36
C ASP A 40 21.51 0.10 10.80
N LEU A 41 20.65 -0.47 9.94
CA LEU A 41 19.57 0.24 9.25
C LEU A 41 18.50 -0.75 8.79
N ILE A 42 17.23 -0.37 8.87
CA ILE A 42 16.13 -1.11 8.25
C ILE A 42 15.56 -0.29 7.09
N CYS A 43 15.57 -0.88 5.88
CA CYS A 43 14.84 -0.35 4.73
C CYS A 43 13.51 -1.10 4.60
N ALA A 44 12.41 -0.39 4.76
CA ALA A 44 11.06 -0.96 4.72
C ALA A 44 10.32 -0.53 3.46
N ILE A 45 9.74 -1.49 2.74
CA ILE A 45 8.97 -1.24 1.51
C ILE A 45 7.50 -1.49 1.81
N ALA A 46 6.65 -0.52 1.50
CA ALA A 46 5.21 -0.47 1.74
C ALA A 46 4.80 -0.19 3.20
N THR A 47 3.61 0.35 3.37
CA THR A 47 3.08 0.84 4.66
C THR A 47 3.11 -0.20 5.78
N PRO A 48 2.60 -1.45 5.61
CA PRO A 48 2.62 -2.43 6.69
C PRO A 48 4.03 -2.81 7.15
N SER A 49 4.97 -2.93 6.20
CA SER A 49 6.37 -3.22 6.52
C SER A 49 7.05 -2.07 7.25
N ALA A 50 6.75 -0.84 6.85
CA ALA A 50 7.30 0.36 7.49
C ALA A 50 6.80 0.53 8.92
N GLN A 51 5.51 0.31 9.17
CA GLN A 51 4.93 0.31 10.50
C GLN A 51 5.54 -0.79 11.40
N ALA A 52 5.66 -2.02 10.89
CA ALA A 52 6.27 -3.12 11.62
C ALA A 52 7.73 -2.82 11.97
N ALA A 53 8.52 -2.31 11.01
CA ALA A 53 9.92 -1.96 11.21
C ALA A 53 10.08 -0.85 12.25
N TYR A 54 9.31 0.24 12.14
CA TYR A 54 9.36 1.35 13.07
C TYR A 54 8.96 0.93 14.48
N ASN A 55 7.86 0.19 14.63
CA ASN A 55 7.40 -0.29 15.94
C ASN A 55 8.43 -1.19 16.63
N ALA A 56 9.13 -2.04 15.88
CA ALA A 56 10.17 -2.91 16.43
C ALA A 56 11.45 -2.14 16.80
N ALA A 57 11.78 -1.08 16.04
CA ALA A 57 13.03 -0.32 16.20
C ALA A 57 12.90 0.90 17.13
N MET A 58 11.70 1.25 17.57
CA MET A 58 11.37 2.53 18.26
C MET A 58 12.31 2.92 19.41
N ASP A 59 12.81 1.94 20.16
CA ASP A 59 13.69 2.19 21.33
C ASP A 59 15.08 1.55 21.15
N GLN A 60 15.55 1.33 19.92
CA GLN A 60 16.70 0.49 19.63
C GLN A 60 17.88 1.16 18.90
N ASP A 61 17.88 2.47 18.76
CA ASP A 61 18.88 3.24 17.97
C ASP A 61 19.12 2.67 16.55
N ILE A 62 18.10 2.05 15.96
CA ILE A 62 18.13 1.54 14.60
C ILE A 62 17.24 2.43 13.74
N PRO A 63 17.82 3.23 12.83
CA PRO A 63 17.02 4.08 11.94
C PRO A 63 16.23 3.23 10.93
N VAL A 64 15.04 3.73 10.57
CA VAL A 64 14.17 3.12 9.58
C VAL A 64 14.01 4.06 8.39
N ILE A 65 14.31 3.58 7.19
CA ILE A 65 14.01 4.28 5.95
C ILE A 65 12.89 3.54 5.22
N TYR A 66 11.79 4.22 4.97
CA TYR A 66 10.69 3.63 4.22
C TYR A 66 10.63 4.14 2.77
N THR A 67 10.03 3.32 1.91
CA THR A 67 9.61 3.71 0.56
C THR A 67 8.24 3.12 0.26
N ALA A 68 7.52 3.71 -0.69
CA ALA A 68 6.19 3.28 -1.06
C ALA A 68 5.22 3.26 0.14
N VAL A 69 5.23 4.32 0.94
CA VAL A 69 4.25 4.58 2.00
C VAL A 69 3.29 5.65 1.52
N THR A 70 2.03 5.30 1.35
CA THR A 70 1.03 6.18 0.73
C THR A 70 0.74 7.41 1.60
N ASP A 71 0.51 7.22 2.88
CA ASP A 71 0.31 8.30 3.85
C ASP A 71 1.14 8.06 5.12
N PRO A 72 2.28 8.74 5.26
CA PRO A 72 3.12 8.59 6.44
C PRO A 72 2.49 9.11 7.74
N VAL A 73 1.53 10.05 7.66
CA VAL A 73 0.83 10.58 8.84
C VAL A 73 -0.17 9.56 9.37
N GLU A 74 -1.01 9.02 8.49
CA GLU A 74 -1.95 7.95 8.84
C GLU A 74 -1.21 6.66 9.27
N ALA A 75 -0.04 6.40 8.70
CA ALA A 75 0.82 5.31 9.13
C ALA A 75 1.56 5.55 10.46
N GLN A 76 1.43 6.75 11.06
CA GLN A 76 2.11 7.16 12.29
C GLN A 76 3.65 7.18 12.20
N LEU A 77 4.17 7.36 11.00
CA LEU A 77 5.60 7.51 10.72
C LEU A 77 6.03 8.99 10.64
N ALA A 78 5.07 9.88 10.49
CA ALA A 78 5.26 11.33 10.49
C ALA A 78 4.13 12.01 11.28
N ASP A 79 4.40 13.22 11.79
CA ASP A 79 3.38 14.09 12.40
C ASP A 79 2.55 14.82 11.32
N ALA A 80 1.53 15.57 11.74
CA ALA A 80 0.67 16.35 10.86
C ALA A 80 1.41 17.41 10.01
N ASN A 81 2.64 17.76 10.35
CA ASN A 81 3.52 18.65 9.59
C ASN A 81 4.51 17.89 8.69
N GLN A 82 4.29 16.62 8.47
CA GLN A 82 5.17 15.74 7.69
C GLN A 82 6.59 15.60 8.27
N LYS A 83 6.74 15.78 9.58
CA LYS A 83 8.02 15.56 10.27
C LYS A 83 8.07 14.13 10.82
N PRO A 84 9.23 13.48 10.78
CA PRO A 84 9.42 12.16 11.37
C PRO A 84 8.99 12.11 12.84
N THR A 85 8.34 11.02 13.25
CA THR A 85 7.92 10.79 14.66
C THR A 85 9.04 10.22 15.54
N GLY A 86 10.20 9.91 14.96
CA GLY A 86 11.38 9.35 15.60
C GLY A 86 12.48 9.09 14.58
N GLU A 87 13.30 8.08 14.80
CA GLU A 87 14.37 7.67 13.88
C GLU A 87 13.81 6.95 12.63
N VAL A 88 12.85 7.60 11.96
CA VAL A 88 12.17 7.08 10.76
C VAL A 88 11.99 8.19 9.74
N THR A 89 12.32 7.90 8.48
CA THR A 89 12.08 8.82 7.35
C THR A 89 11.92 8.04 6.06
N GLY A 90 11.52 8.68 4.98
CA GLY A 90 11.39 7.98 3.69
C GLY A 90 10.67 8.78 2.62
N THR A 91 10.11 8.05 1.64
CA THR A 91 9.41 8.60 0.49
C THR A 91 7.97 8.10 0.44
N SER A 92 7.04 9.01 0.11
CA SER A 92 5.64 8.69 -0.09
C SER A 92 5.33 8.39 -1.56
N ASP A 93 4.37 7.50 -1.80
CA ASP A 93 3.74 7.21 -3.08
C ASP A 93 2.26 7.61 -3.09
N LYS A 94 1.92 8.73 -2.47
CA LYS A 94 0.54 9.22 -2.37
C LYS A 94 -0.15 9.19 -3.74
N LEU A 95 -1.35 8.60 -3.78
CA LEU A 95 -2.15 8.52 -5.00
C LEU A 95 -2.68 9.90 -5.41
N PRO A 96 -2.59 10.28 -6.68
CA PRO A 96 -3.21 11.48 -7.22
C PRO A 96 -4.72 11.24 -7.47
N ILE A 97 -5.50 11.08 -6.39
CA ILE A 97 -6.91 10.65 -6.46
C ILE A 97 -7.77 11.64 -7.23
N GLU A 98 -7.53 12.94 -7.07
CA GLU A 98 -8.29 13.96 -7.79
C GLU A 98 -8.07 13.87 -9.30
N GLU A 99 -6.83 13.68 -9.74
CA GLU A 99 -6.48 13.50 -11.14
C GLU A 99 -7.02 12.18 -11.70
N GLN A 100 -7.04 11.12 -10.89
CA GLN A 100 -7.64 9.84 -11.28
C GLN A 100 -9.15 9.98 -11.48
N LEU A 101 -9.87 10.67 -10.60
CA LEU A 101 -11.31 10.94 -10.75
C LEU A 101 -11.59 11.78 -11.99
N ALA A 102 -10.79 12.82 -12.25
CA ALA A 102 -10.90 13.63 -13.46
C ALA A 102 -10.69 12.78 -14.72
N MET A 103 -9.64 11.95 -14.73
CA MET A 103 -9.35 11.03 -15.85
C MET A 103 -10.49 10.03 -16.09
N ILE A 104 -11.06 9.45 -15.03
CA ILE A 104 -12.20 8.52 -15.16
C ILE A 104 -13.40 9.25 -15.78
N ARG A 105 -13.66 10.50 -15.38
CA ARG A 105 -14.76 11.31 -15.95
C ARG A 105 -14.53 11.60 -17.44
N ASP A 106 -13.29 11.88 -17.84
CA ASP A 106 -12.96 12.16 -19.24
C ASP A 106 -13.11 10.90 -20.12
N VAL A 107 -12.70 9.75 -19.61
CA VAL A 107 -12.74 8.46 -20.35
C VAL A 107 -14.16 7.87 -20.36
N LEU A 108 -14.90 8.02 -19.26
CA LEU A 108 -16.24 7.47 -19.04
C LEU A 108 -17.22 8.58 -18.64
N PRO A 109 -17.66 9.42 -19.59
CA PRO A 109 -18.45 10.62 -19.28
C PRO A 109 -19.82 10.31 -18.67
N ASP A 110 -20.39 9.13 -18.90
CA ASP A 110 -21.70 8.72 -18.40
C ASP A 110 -21.64 7.90 -17.11
N ALA A 111 -20.43 7.50 -16.65
CA ALA A 111 -20.25 6.70 -15.45
C ALA A 111 -20.73 7.44 -14.19
N LYS A 112 -21.36 6.71 -13.27
CA LYS A 112 -21.91 7.23 -12.02
C LYS A 112 -21.33 6.55 -10.79
N THR A 113 -20.94 5.29 -10.91
CA THR A 113 -20.50 4.49 -9.76
C THR A 113 -19.13 3.86 -10.05
N ILE A 114 -18.16 4.18 -9.19
CA ILE A 114 -16.83 3.59 -9.22
C ILE A 114 -16.75 2.52 -8.13
N GLY A 115 -16.34 1.32 -8.51
CA GLY A 115 -16.07 0.23 -7.58
C GLY A 115 -14.61 0.25 -7.11
N ILE A 116 -14.42 0.06 -5.81
CA ILE A 116 -13.08 -0.04 -5.20
C ILE A 116 -13.03 -1.24 -4.26
N LEU A 117 -12.13 -2.16 -4.53
CA LEU A 117 -11.77 -3.24 -3.62
C LEU A 117 -10.56 -2.80 -2.80
N TYR A 118 -10.58 -3.01 -1.48
CA TYR A 118 -9.50 -2.55 -0.61
C TYR A 118 -9.25 -3.48 0.56
N THR A 119 -8.04 -3.44 1.13
CA THR A 119 -7.66 -4.21 2.31
C THR A 119 -7.98 -3.42 3.57
N THR A 120 -8.85 -3.96 4.42
CA THR A 120 -9.35 -3.27 5.62
C THR A 120 -8.31 -3.13 6.73
N SER A 121 -7.27 -3.97 6.73
CA SER A 121 -6.17 -3.96 7.71
C SER A 121 -4.99 -3.07 7.31
N GLU A 122 -5.02 -2.44 6.12
CA GLU A 122 -3.95 -1.57 5.64
C GLU A 122 -4.33 -0.09 5.77
N ALA A 123 -3.56 0.67 6.54
CA ALA A 123 -3.81 2.10 6.77
C ALA A 123 -3.83 2.91 5.46
N ASN A 124 -2.93 2.60 4.52
CA ASN A 124 -2.89 3.23 3.20
C ASN A 124 -4.16 2.98 2.38
N SER A 125 -4.75 1.78 2.48
CA SER A 125 -6.00 1.46 1.78
C SER A 125 -7.19 2.20 2.38
N VAL A 126 -7.26 2.26 3.70
CA VAL A 126 -8.34 2.95 4.42
C VAL A 126 -8.30 4.46 4.15
N SER A 127 -7.13 5.11 4.29
CA SER A 127 -7.00 6.54 4.02
C SER A 127 -7.30 6.90 2.56
N SER A 128 -6.88 6.06 1.61
CA SER A 128 -7.20 6.28 0.20
C SER A 128 -8.70 6.18 -0.09
N ILE A 129 -9.42 5.22 0.52
CA ILE A 129 -10.88 5.10 0.39
C ILE A 129 -11.58 6.34 0.91
N GLU A 130 -11.18 6.86 2.06
CA GLU A 130 -11.76 8.07 2.64
C GLU A 130 -11.54 9.30 1.73
N GLU A 131 -10.37 9.42 1.13
CA GLU A 131 -10.08 10.49 0.17
C GLU A 131 -10.92 10.34 -1.12
N TYR A 132 -11.11 9.11 -1.65
CA TYR A 132 -12.00 8.84 -2.77
C TYR A 132 -13.46 9.22 -2.44
N GLU A 133 -13.98 8.81 -1.29
CA GLU A 133 -15.36 9.14 -0.87
C GLU A 133 -15.56 10.66 -0.74
N LYS A 134 -14.58 11.36 -0.20
CA LYS A 134 -14.61 12.82 -0.03
C LYS A 134 -14.60 13.57 -1.36
N LEU A 135 -13.84 13.09 -2.35
CA LEU A 135 -13.64 13.80 -3.61
C LEU A 135 -14.60 13.37 -4.73
N ALA A 136 -15.16 12.15 -4.65
CA ALA A 136 -15.96 11.56 -5.71
C ALA A 136 -17.17 12.40 -6.11
N GLU A 137 -17.88 13.01 -5.16
CA GLU A 137 -19.07 13.84 -5.42
C GLU A 137 -18.75 15.05 -6.30
N LYS A 138 -17.56 15.65 -6.13
CA LYS A 138 -17.09 16.78 -6.96
C LYS A 138 -17.04 16.42 -8.45
N TYR A 139 -16.79 15.14 -8.75
CA TYR A 139 -16.72 14.59 -10.10
C TYR A 139 -17.99 13.86 -10.53
N GLY A 140 -19.05 13.93 -9.72
CA GLY A 140 -20.36 13.30 -10.00
C GLY A 140 -20.34 11.79 -9.87
N PHE A 141 -19.43 11.22 -9.06
CA PHE A 141 -19.37 9.81 -8.79
C PHE A 141 -19.89 9.41 -7.40
N LYS A 142 -20.36 8.17 -7.33
CA LYS A 142 -20.57 7.45 -6.08
C LYS A 142 -19.50 6.36 -5.97
N ILE A 143 -19.03 6.11 -4.77
CA ILE A 143 -18.09 5.01 -4.49
C ILE A 143 -18.87 3.81 -3.95
N LYS A 144 -18.74 2.66 -4.61
CA LYS A 144 -19.12 1.35 -4.07
C LYS A 144 -17.83 0.65 -3.67
N LYS A 145 -17.66 0.39 -2.38
CA LYS A 145 -16.44 -0.24 -1.85
C LYS A 145 -16.71 -1.63 -1.31
N SER A 146 -15.74 -2.52 -1.44
CA SER A 146 -15.75 -3.85 -0.82
C SER A 146 -14.41 -4.11 -0.13
N GLY A 147 -14.47 -4.36 1.18
CA GLY A 147 -13.28 -4.61 2.00
C GLY A 147 -12.97 -6.10 2.08
N VAL A 148 -11.68 -6.43 2.03
CA VAL A 148 -11.16 -7.79 2.23
C VAL A 148 -10.11 -7.78 3.32
N THR A 149 -9.92 -8.92 3.98
CA THR A 149 -8.90 -9.12 5.02
C THR A 149 -7.78 -10.04 4.56
N ASN A 150 -8.03 -10.84 3.53
CA ASN A 150 -7.06 -11.79 2.99
C ASN A 150 -7.34 -12.08 1.50
N THR A 151 -6.40 -12.74 0.84
CA THR A 151 -6.45 -13.02 -0.60
C THR A 151 -7.59 -13.96 -1.02
N SER A 152 -8.06 -14.84 -0.13
CA SER A 152 -9.14 -15.80 -0.46
C SER A 152 -10.50 -15.14 -0.63
N GLU A 153 -10.71 -13.96 -0.06
CA GLU A 153 -11.94 -13.18 -0.16
C GLU A 153 -12.05 -12.38 -1.46
N ILE A 154 -10.94 -12.12 -2.14
CA ILE A 154 -10.87 -11.20 -3.29
C ILE A 154 -11.84 -11.59 -4.39
N GLN A 155 -11.90 -12.88 -4.76
CA GLN A 155 -12.74 -13.33 -5.88
C GLN A 155 -14.23 -13.08 -5.61
N LEU A 156 -14.69 -13.38 -4.40
CA LEU A 156 -16.08 -13.17 -4.01
C LEU A 156 -16.42 -11.69 -3.91
N ALA A 157 -15.55 -10.92 -3.24
CA ALA A 157 -15.70 -9.49 -3.06
C ALA A 157 -15.69 -8.74 -4.41
N ALA A 158 -14.83 -9.14 -5.34
CA ALA A 158 -14.79 -8.58 -6.69
C ALA A 158 -16.08 -8.91 -7.48
N ALA A 159 -16.59 -10.14 -7.39
CA ALA A 159 -17.83 -10.52 -8.07
C ALA A 159 -19.03 -9.72 -7.57
N ASP A 160 -19.16 -9.52 -6.26
CA ASP A 160 -20.21 -8.68 -5.65
C ASP A 160 -20.04 -7.20 -6.04
N LEU A 161 -18.80 -6.73 -6.11
CA LEU A 161 -18.50 -5.35 -6.45
C LEU A 161 -18.88 -5.01 -7.89
N LEU A 162 -18.65 -5.95 -8.83
CA LEU A 162 -18.95 -5.77 -10.26
C LEU A 162 -20.44 -5.59 -10.54
N ASP A 163 -21.31 -6.06 -9.67
CA ASP A 163 -22.74 -5.81 -9.81
C ASP A 163 -23.07 -4.38 -9.41
N GLY A 164 -23.44 -3.56 -10.38
CA GLY A 164 -23.89 -2.18 -10.18
C GLY A 164 -22.78 -1.12 -10.10
N VAL A 165 -21.62 -1.36 -10.71
CA VAL A 165 -20.60 -0.34 -10.94
C VAL A 165 -20.34 -0.13 -12.43
N ASP A 166 -19.93 1.07 -12.81
CA ASP A 166 -19.62 1.43 -14.21
C ASP A 166 -18.13 1.18 -14.52
N CYS A 167 -17.28 1.25 -13.51
CA CYS A 167 -15.85 0.94 -13.62
C CYS A 167 -15.26 0.57 -12.26
N LEU A 168 -14.05 0.00 -12.30
CA LEU A 168 -13.24 -0.27 -11.11
C LEU A 168 -11.99 0.59 -11.14
N THR A 169 -11.54 1.04 -9.97
CA THR A 169 -10.22 1.63 -9.79
C THR A 169 -9.42 0.89 -8.72
N ASN A 170 -8.12 1.09 -8.72
CA ASN A 170 -7.18 0.41 -7.83
C ASN A 170 -6.54 1.39 -6.86
N LEU A 171 -6.19 0.85 -5.70
CA LEU A 171 -5.34 1.51 -4.70
C LEU A 171 -3.92 0.91 -4.72
N THR A 172 -2.99 1.53 -4.01
CA THR A 172 -1.71 0.93 -3.62
C THR A 172 -1.95 -0.05 -2.47
N ASP A 173 -2.42 -1.25 -2.81
CA ASP A 173 -2.86 -2.28 -1.87
C ASP A 173 -1.99 -3.52 -2.00
N ASN A 174 -1.45 -4.02 -0.87
CA ASN A 174 -0.46 -5.09 -0.89
C ASN A 174 -1.10 -6.48 -1.06
N ILE A 175 -2.26 -6.75 -0.47
CA ILE A 175 -2.94 -8.05 -0.61
C ILE A 175 -3.37 -8.28 -2.06
N ARG A 176 -3.85 -7.25 -2.74
CA ARG A 176 -4.22 -7.34 -4.16
C ARG A 176 -3.01 -7.52 -5.07
N GLY A 177 -1.88 -6.91 -4.72
CA GLY A 177 -0.63 -7.06 -5.46
C GLY A 177 -0.11 -8.49 -5.47
N THR A 178 -0.39 -9.27 -4.42
CA THR A 178 -0.01 -10.68 -4.30
C THR A 178 -1.01 -11.65 -4.93
N ALA A 179 -2.27 -11.24 -5.09
CA ALA A 179 -3.31 -12.02 -5.76
C ALA A 179 -3.10 -12.05 -7.29
N ARG A 180 -1.94 -12.54 -7.75
CA ARG A 180 -1.76 -12.91 -9.16
C ARG A 180 -2.44 -14.26 -9.38
N PRO A 181 -3.49 -14.35 -10.22
CA PRO A 181 -4.00 -15.64 -10.59
C PRO A 181 -2.89 -16.39 -11.35
N ASN A 182 -2.52 -17.58 -10.89
CA ASN A 182 -1.74 -18.51 -11.70
C ASN A 182 -2.51 -18.77 -13.00
N GLY A 183 -2.25 -17.98 -14.05
CA GLY A 183 -2.72 -18.22 -15.42
C GLY A 183 -4.20 -17.96 -15.73
N THR A 184 -4.99 -17.43 -14.78
CA THR A 184 -6.34 -16.94 -15.08
C THR A 184 -6.35 -15.43 -14.83
N THR A 185 -6.17 -14.71 -15.89
CA THR A 185 -6.18 -13.25 -15.92
C THR A 185 -7.53 -12.73 -15.45
N ALA A 186 -7.52 -11.66 -14.63
CA ALA A 186 -8.69 -10.80 -14.48
C ALA A 186 -9.24 -10.35 -15.85
N ASP A 187 -8.45 -10.49 -16.91
CA ASP A 187 -8.82 -10.33 -18.32
C ASP A 187 -9.91 -11.30 -18.79
N SER A 188 -10.09 -12.46 -18.15
CA SER A 188 -11.16 -13.39 -18.54
C SER A 188 -12.55 -12.97 -18.00
N ALA A 189 -12.61 -12.10 -17.00
CA ALA A 189 -13.87 -11.51 -16.52
C ALA A 189 -14.23 -10.21 -17.25
N TRP A 190 -13.29 -9.64 -18.01
CA TRP A 190 -13.49 -8.45 -18.84
C TRP A 190 -13.81 -8.81 -20.27
N ASN A 191 -14.90 -9.53 -20.49
CA ASN A 191 -15.49 -9.67 -21.83
C ASN A 191 -16.34 -8.42 -22.11
N GLY A 192 -15.67 -7.41 -22.63
CA GLY A 192 -16.19 -6.27 -23.37
C GLY A 192 -17.70 -6.00 -23.24
N LYS A 193 -18.12 -5.26 -22.23
CA LYS A 193 -19.32 -4.41 -22.29
C LYS A 193 -18.87 -2.97 -22.17
#